data_e10ebbe5ea83e4654f7eeb8dfcf488d4
#
_entry.id   e10ebbe5ea83e4654f7eeb8dfcf488d4
#
_cell.length_a   1.000
_cell.length_b   1.000
_cell.length_c   1.000
_cell.angle_alpha   90.00
_cell.angle_beta   90.00
_cell.angle_gamma   90.00
#
_symmetry.space_group_name_H-M   'P 1'
#
loop_
_entity.id
_entity.type
_entity.pdbx_description
1 polymer ?
#
loop_
_entity_poly.entity_id
_entity_poly.type
_entity_poly.pdbx_seq_one_letter_code
_entity_poly.pdbx_strand_id
1 'polypeptide(L)'
;MAEQKGFQDLVADAKKKITEISPTDAASKAKSSDTVIVDVREKDEFDESHIPDAVHMSRGMVELEVEDKFPDRNTTIICHCGGGGRSALAAESLQKMGYKNVRSMAGGFKAWKAAGLPTSK
;
A
#
# COMPACT_ATOMS: atom_id res chain seq x y z
N MET A 1 -1.87 13.55 -30.14
CA MET A 1 -2.15 14.38 -28.96
C MET A 1 -2.40 13.48 -27.75
N ALA A 2 -1.75 13.79 -26.62
CA ALA A 2 -1.90 12.99 -25.43
C ALA A 2 -3.27 13.21 -24.77
N GLU A 3 -3.87 12.14 -24.30
CA GLU A 3 -5.09 12.19 -23.55
C GLU A 3 -4.85 12.83 -22.18
N GLN A 4 -5.74 13.71 -21.76
CA GLN A 4 -5.63 14.32 -20.43
C GLN A 4 -6.23 13.39 -19.41
N LYS A 5 -5.47 13.12 -18.33
CA LYS A 5 -5.92 12.26 -17.24
C LYS A 5 -5.69 12.94 -15.90
N GLY A 6 -6.66 12.86 -15.03
CA GLY A 6 -6.52 13.30 -13.66
C GLY A 6 -6.04 12.17 -12.76
N PHE A 7 -5.81 12.49 -11.50
CA PHE A 7 -5.36 11.52 -10.51
C PHE A 7 -6.29 10.31 -10.43
N GLN A 8 -7.61 10.54 -10.40
CA GLN A 8 -8.57 9.45 -10.30
C GLN A 8 -8.54 8.52 -11.52
N ASP A 9 -8.23 9.06 -12.69
CA ASP A 9 -8.07 8.25 -13.90
C ASP A 9 -6.87 7.31 -13.78
N LEU A 10 -5.76 7.83 -13.26
CA LEU A 10 -4.56 7.00 -13.04
C LEU A 10 -4.81 5.92 -12.00
N VAL A 11 -5.56 6.26 -10.95
CA VAL A 11 -5.93 5.29 -9.92
C VAL A 11 -6.82 4.19 -10.50
N ALA A 12 -7.83 4.57 -11.29
CA ALA A 12 -8.72 3.60 -11.93
C ALA A 12 -7.95 2.66 -12.86
N ASP A 13 -7.00 3.18 -13.62
CA ASP A 13 -6.16 2.37 -14.50
C ASP A 13 -5.30 1.39 -13.69
N ALA A 14 -4.70 1.87 -12.61
CA ALA A 14 -3.87 1.03 -11.73
C ALA A 14 -4.70 -0.09 -11.10
N LYS A 15 -5.91 0.22 -10.64
CA LYS A 15 -6.79 -0.77 -9.99
C LYS A 15 -7.16 -1.93 -10.91
N LYS A 16 -7.15 -1.72 -12.21
CA LYS A 16 -7.40 -2.81 -13.18
C LYS A 16 -6.24 -3.80 -13.24
N LYS A 17 -5.06 -3.43 -12.81
CA LYS A 17 -3.82 -4.23 -12.94
C LYS A 17 -3.35 -4.82 -11.63
N ILE A 18 -3.93 -4.42 -10.52
CA ILE A 18 -3.51 -4.85 -9.18
C ILE A 18 -4.62 -5.68 -8.53
N THR A 19 -4.30 -6.26 -7.39
CA THR A 19 -5.27 -6.93 -6.53
C THR A 19 -5.48 -6.10 -5.28
N GLU A 20 -6.75 -5.81 -4.97
CA GLU A 20 -7.11 -5.13 -3.73
C GLU A 20 -7.51 -6.15 -2.67
N ILE A 21 -7.32 -5.79 -1.41
CA ILE A 21 -7.63 -6.63 -0.26
C ILE A 21 -8.36 -5.76 0.77
N SER A 22 -9.32 -6.33 1.48
CA SER A 22 -10.02 -5.61 2.54
C SER A 22 -9.12 -5.38 3.75
N PRO A 23 -9.44 -4.38 4.61
CA PRO A 23 -8.68 -4.19 5.84
C PRO A 23 -8.65 -5.42 6.75
N THR A 24 -9.76 -6.13 6.89
CA THR A 24 -9.81 -7.34 7.73
C THR A 24 -8.94 -8.46 7.18
N ASP A 25 -8.95 -8.65 5.86
CA ASP A 25 -8.07 -9.63 5.22
C ASP A 25 -6.61 -9.22 5.32
N ALA A 26 -6.32 -7.92 5.21
CA ALA A 26 -4.96 -7.40 5.38
C ALA A 26 -4.45 -7.67 6.79
N ALA A 27 -5.28 -7.43 7.80
CA ALA A 27 -4.92 -7.69 9.20
C ALA A 27 -4.63 -9.17 9.41
N SER A 28 -5.42 -10.05 8.80
CA SER A 28 -5.22 -11.50 8.90
C SER A 28 -3.90 -11.93 8.24
N LYS A 29 -3.64 -11.44 7.03
CA LYS A 29 -2.40 -11.78 6.30
C LYS A 29 -1.15 -11.24 7.00
N ALA A 30 -1.27 -10.08 7.64
CA ALA A 30 -0.14 -9.43 8.33
C ALA A 30 0.40 -10.24 9.51
N LYS A 31 -0.34 -11.23 9.98
CA LYS A 31 0.13 -12.13 11.03
C LYS A 31 1.20 -13.10 10.54
N SER A 32 1.31 -13.29 9.24
CA SER A 32 2.32 -14.16 8.64
C SER A 32 3.67 -13.45 8.61
N SER A 33 4.75 -14.18 8.90
CA SER A 33 6.10 -13.60 8.98
C SER A 33 6.65 -13.12 7.63
N ASP A 34 6.06 -13.60 6.51
CA ASP A 34 6.50 -13.23 5.16
C ASP A 34 5.69 -12.06 4.58
N THR A 35 4.82 -11.46 5.38
CA THR A 35 3.94 -10.37 4.95
C THR A 35 4.29 -9.08 5.68
N VAL A 36 4.36 -7.99 4.92
CA VAL A 36 4.61 -6.66 5.48
C VAL A 36 3.54 -5.69 4.99
N ILE A 37 3.12 -4.79 5.88
CA ILE A 37 2.24 -3.68 5.53
C ILE A 37 3.13 -2.46 5.31
N VAL A 38 2.98 -1.83 4.15
CA VAL A 38 3.74 -0.64 3.78
C VAL A 38 2.78 0.55 3.68
N ASP A 39 3.03 1.55 4.50
CA ASP A 39 2.26 2.79 4.51
C ASP A 39 2.91 3.76 3.53
N VAL A 40 2.21 4.10 2.45
CA VAL A 40 2.76 4.99 1.41
C VAL A 40 2.27 6.43 1.55
N ARG A 41 1.66 6.78 2.69
CA ARG A 41 1.27 8.14 2.98
C ARG A 41 2.51 9.00 3.27
N GLU A 42 2.30 10.30 3.45
CA GLU A 42 3.39 11.19 3.84
C GLU A 42 3.79 10.94 5.30
N LYS A 43 5.01 11.36 5.64
CA LYS A 43 5.56 11.09 6.97
C LYS A 43 4.73 11.69 8.11
N ASP A 44 4.21 12.89 7.94
CA ASP A 44 3.38 13.54 8.97
C ASP A 44 2.08 12.77 9.22
N GLU A 45 1.48 12.21 8.17
CA GLU A 45 0.31 11.35 8.32
C GLU A 45 0.65 10.09 9.12
N PHE A 46 1.77 9.47 8.79
CA PHE A 46 2.26 8.26 9.48
C PHE A 46 2.55 8.55 10.95
N ASP A 47 3.25 9.64 11.23
CA ASP A 47 3.64 10.01 12.60
C ASP A 47 2.44 10.31 13.48
N GLU A 48 1.36 10.85 12.90
CA GLU A 48 0.14 11.14 13.65
C GLU A 48 -0.56 9.86 14.12
N SER A 49 -0.69 8.89 13.23
CA SER A 49 -1.30 7.59 13.54
C SER A 49 -1.02 6.63 12.40
N HIS A 50 -0.76 5.37 12.70
CA HIS A 50 -0.48 4.36 11.68
C HIS A 50 -0.88 2.96 12.16
N ILE A 51 -0.85 2.00 11.26
CA ILE A 51 -1.09 0.59 11.59
C ILE A 51 0.13 0.08 12.35
N PRO A 52 -0.05 -0.62 13.49
CA PRO A 52 1.10 -1.15 14.23
C PRO A 52 1.98 -2.04 13.34
N ASP A 53 3.29 -1.87 13.46
CA ASP A 53 4.32 -2.61 12.72
C ASP A 53 4.37 -2.29 11.23
N ALA A 54 3.56 -1.35 10.73
CA ALA A 54 3.66 -0.93 9.34
C ALA A 54 4.99 -0.23 9.09
N VAL A 55 5.57 -0.47 7.93
CA VAL A 55 6.80 0.18 7.49
C VAL A 55 6.43 1.39 6.64
N HIS A 56 7.00 2.54 6.96
CA HIS A 56 6.72 3.75 6.21
C HIS A 56 7.67 3.87 5.01
N MET A 57 7.09 3.98 3.83
CA MET A 57 7.80 4.32 2.60
C MET A 57 6.87 5.22 1.79
N SER A 58 7.04 6.55 1.88
CA SER A 58 6.15 7.46 1.17
C SER A 58 6.08 7.14 -0.33
N ARG A 59 4.96 7.48 -0.96
CA ARG A 59 4.70 7.09 -2.35
C ARG A 59 5.86 7.42 -3.28
N GLY A 60 6.48 8.59 -3.10
CA GLY A 60 7.60 9.03 -3.94
C GLY A 60 8.90 8.30 -3.69
N MET A 61 8.99 7.53 -2.61
CA MET A 61 10.22 6.85 -2.20
C MET A 61 10.13 5.33 -2.26
N VAL A 62 8.93 4.78 -2.46
CA VAL A 62 8.72 3.34 -2.34
C VAL A 62 9.60 2.55 -3.30
N GLU A 63 9.71 2.97 -4.55
CA GLU A 63 10.54 2.25 -5.53
C GLU A 63 12.02 2.27 -5.16
N LEU A 64 12.46 3.36 -4.54
CA LEU A 64 13.86 3.51 -4.14
C LEU A 64 14.20 2.68 -2.91
N GLU A 65 13.28 2.60 -1.95
CA GLU A 65 13.55 1.99 -0.65
C GLU A 65 13.22 0.50 -0.57
N VAL A 66 12.28 0.02 -1.38
CA VAL A 66 11.75 -1.34 -1.25
C VAL A 66 12.81 -2.41 -1.49
N GLU A 67 13.73 -2.19 -2.43
CA GLU A 67 14.76 -3.18 -2.73
C GLU A 67 15.71 -3.39 -1.57
N ASP A 68 16.03 -2.32 -0.84
CA ASP A 68 16.93 -2.41 0.32
C ASP A 68 16.24 -3.10 1.50
N LYS A 69 14.98 -2.78 1.73
CA LYS A 69 14.26 -3.30 2.89
C LYS A 69 13.68 -4.68 2.66
N PHE A 70 13.21 -4.96 1.46
CA PHE A 70 12.57 -6.23 1.11
C PHE A 70 13.10 -6.74 -0.22
N PRO A 71 14.35 -7.21 -0.26
CA PRO A 71 14.97 -7.65 -1.53
C PRO A 71 14.34 -8.91 -2.10
N ASP A 72 13.69 -9.73 -1.28
CA ASP A 72 13.04 -10.95 -1.75
C ASP A 72 11.75 -10.60 -2.48
N ARG A 73 11.72 -10.86 -3.79
CA ARG A 73 10.56 -10.55 -4.64
C ARG A 73 9.33 -11.40 -4.32
N ASN A 74 9.47 -12.43 -3.49
CA ASN A 74 8.35 -13.25 -3.04
C ASN A 74 7.71 -12.73 -1.75
N THR A 75 8.27 -11.69 -1.13
CA THR A 75 7.67 -11.06 0.05
C THR A 75 6.26 -10.58 -0.29
N THR A 76 5.31 -10.88 0.56
CA THR A 76 3.95 -10.35 0.41
C THR A 76 3.91 -8.92 0.96
N ILE A 77 3.59 -7.98 0.08
CA ILE A 77 3.55 -6.56 0.42
C ILE A 77 2.12 -6.06 0.30
N ILE A 78 1.60 -5.52 1.40
CA ILE A 78 0.27 -4.88 1.42
C ILE A 78 0.50 -3.38 1.53
N CYS A 79 0.24 -2.66 0.45
CA CYS A 79 0.35 -1.21 0.42
C CYS A 79 -0.94 -0.57 0.91
N HIS A 80 -0.85 0.51 1.68
CA HIS A 80 -2.03 1.30 2.00
C HIS A 80 -1.70 2.78 2.02
N CYS A 81 -2.74 3.58 1.88
CA CYS A 81 -2.67 5.03 2.03
C CYS A 81 -3.91 5.49 2.78
N GLY A 82 -4.32 6.75 2.63
CA GLY A 82 -5.49 7.27 3.33
C GLY A 82 -6.80 6.71 2.81
N GLY A 83 -6.97 6.64 1.49
CA GLY A 83 -8.21 6.20 0.85
C GLY A 83 -8.07 5.15 -0.24
N GLY A 84 -6.87 4.67 -0.51
CA GLY A 84 -6.64 3.59 -1.48
C GLY A 84 -6.09 4.02 -2.84
N GLY A 85 -5.97 5.33 -3.11
CA GLY A 85 -5.50 5.81 -4.41
C GLY A 85 -3.99 5.75 -4.58
N ARG A 86 -3.25 6.34 -3.65
CA ARG A 86 -1.78 6.34 -3.69
C ARG A 86 -1.23 4.91 -3.61
N SER A 87 -1.87 4.06 -2.81
CA SER A 87 -1.43 2.67 -2.66
C SER A 87 -1.68 1.84 -3.91
N ALA A 88 -2.74 2.14 -4.67
CA ALA A 88 -2.97 1.47 -5.95
C ALA A 88 -1.84 1.76 -6.92
N LEU A 89 -1.40 3.03 -6.99
CA LEU A 89 -0.27 3.41 -7.83
C LEU A 89 1.03 2.74 -7.37
N ALA A 90 1.24 2.69 -6.05
CA ALA A 90 2.43 2.03 -5.50
C ALA A 90 2.43 0.54 -5.82
N ALA A 91 1.30 -0.12 -5.66
CA ALA A 91 1.18 -1.56 -5.95
C ALA A 91 1.50 -1.85 -7.42
N GLU A 92 1.00 -1.03 -8.33
CA GLU A 92 1.30 -1.19 -9.75
C GLU A 92 2.81 -1.06 -10.02
N SER A 93 3.45 -0.06 -9.41
CA SER A 93 4.89 0.13 -9.57
C SER A 93 5.70 -1.05 -9.03
N LEU A 94 5.31 -1.58 -7.87
CA LEU A 94 6.01 -2.72 -7.28
C LEU A 94 5.88 -3.97 -8.14
N GLN A 95 4.72 -4.18 -8.76
CA GLN A 95 4.56 -5.29 -9.70
C GLN A 95 5.51 -5.16 -10.89
N LYS A 96 5.70 -3.95 -11.40
CA LYS A 96 6.65 -3.69 -12.50
C LYS A 96 8.08 -4.00 -12.09
N MET A 97 8.40 -3.90 -10.80
CA MET A 97 9.72 -4.22 -10.27
C MET A 97 9.91 -5.71 -10.01
N GLY A 98 8.89 -6.52 -10.26
CA GLY A 98 8.97 -7.97 -10.11
C GLY A 98 8.45 -8.54 -8.79
N TYR A 99 7.88 -7.70 -7.93
CA TYR A 99 7.22 -8.21 -6.71
C TYR A 99 5.90 -8.87 -7.11
N LYS A 100 5.76 -10.15 -6.79
CA LYS A 100 4.65 -10.97 -7.27
C LYS A 100 3.45 -10.95 -6.35
N ASN A 101 3.67 -10.73 -5.06
CA ASN A 101 2.62 -10.84 -4.05
C ASN A 101 2.30 -9.48 -3.46
N VAL A 102 1.84 -8.57 -4.31
CA VAL A 102 1.51 -7.19 -3.90
C VAL A 102 0.00 -7.02 -3.87
N ARG A 103 -0.47 -6.36 -2.83
CA ARG A 103 -1.88 -6.00 -2.67
C ARG A 103 -1.98 -4.53 -2.30
N SER A 104 -3.10 -3.90 -2.67
CA SER A 104 -3.46 -2.57 -2.18
C SER A 104 -4.66 -2.71 -1.26
N MET A 105 -4.59 -2.11 -0.07
CA MET A 105 -5.69 -2.20 0.88
C MET A 105 -6.81 -1.26 0.49
N ALA A 106 -7.96 -1.83 0.13
CA ALA A 106 -9.12 -1.08 -0.32
C ALA A 106 -9.61 -0.13 0.78
N GLY A 107 -9.90 1.11 0.42
CA GLY A 107 -10.37 2.13 1.36
C GLY A 107 -9.31 2.69 2.29
N GLY A 108 -8.11 2.14 2.29
CA GLY A 108 -6.96 2.66 3.00
C GLY A 108 -7.12 2.73 4.52
N PHE A 109 -6.39 3.65 5.12
CA PHE A 109 -6.38 3.82 6.57
C PHE A 109 -7.77 4.19 7.14
N LYS A 110 -8.56 4.94 6.37
CA LYS A 110 -9.93 5.28 6.77
C LYS A 110 -10.76 4.01 6.97
N ALA A 111 -10.70 3.08 6.02
CA ALA A 111 -11.44 1.82 6.11
C ALA A 111 -10.89 0.92 7.23
N TRP A 112 -9.58 0.93 7.44
CA TRP A 112 -8.94 0.20 8.55
C TRP A 112 -9.52 0.64 9.89
N LYS A 113 -9.57 1.96 10.13
CA LYS A 113 -10.13 2.52 11.37
C LYS A 113 -11.63 2.24 11.49
N ALA A 114 -12.37 2.37 10.39
CA ALA A 114 -13.81 2.10 10.37
C ALA A 114 -14.12 0.65 10.73
N ALA A 115 -13.22 -0.27 10.41
CA ALA A 115 -13.35 -1.69 10.76
C ALA A 115 -12.98 -1.98 12.22
N GLY A 116 -12.56 -0.96 12.99
CA GLY A 116 -12.21 -1.13 14.40
C GLY A 116 -10.86 -1.77 14.62
N LEU A 117 -10.00 -1.80 13.61
CA LEU A 117 -8.69 -2.43 13.71
C LEU A 117 -7.68 -1.51 14.43
N PRO A 118 -6.64 -2.06 15.06
CA PRO A 118 -5.76 -1.27 15.93
C PRO A 118 -4.91 -0.26 15.19
N THR A 119 -4.64 0.86 15.87
CA THR A 119 -3.71 1.89 15.38
C THR A 119 -2.70 2.22 16.48
N SER A 120 -1.60 2.84 16.06
CA SER A 120 -0.51 3.24 16.94
C SER A 120 -0.04 4.65 16.56
N LYS A 121 0.77 5.25 17.39
CA LYS A 121 1.43 6.53 17.10
C LYS A 121 2.91 6.37 16.96
#